data_ad2d09179dcf6c81ab16e32acb0b677e
#
_entry.id   ad2d09179dcf6c81ab16e32acb0b677e
#
_cell.length_a   1.000
_cell.length_b   1.000
_cell.length_c   1.000
_cell.angle_alpha   90.00
_cell.angle_beta   90.00
_cell.angle_gamma   90.00
#
_symmetry.space_group_name_H-M   'P 1'
#
loop_
_entity.id
_entity.type
_entity.pdbx_description
1 polymer ?
#
loop_
_entity_poly.entity_id
_entity_poly.type
_entity_poly.pdbx_seq_one_letter_code
_entity_poly.pdbx_strand_id
1 'polypeptide(L)'
;MAKEFERNIRIAIAPICNMNCVYCIGDNRKIDNRKMAAMEDIRNTPLSSGCISTEQLLSMLEVFCKVGFNGISLTGGEPMINKEWAYIIDSAADIGFSRREITTNGLLLGKYCIEHRSLPKLTTIKVSFDTAEKEIFNAITGGNNFDTVVNSVRIASKYIKNIRANRVMLRSKIDDLSDYLRFCIENVFSSANLMELYAYPDENWTIEERNFFTSQYVPYKETFETLIGLGVIDEHRHRYGHSVRLNNGFTVLATDSTYTIRDFECKKCKVFCQQGKFTVRIATDGTITMCPNFNGKLYSIDGIECLENGTLEEKIKPMYKSLAYTPEENVFQHFLTRHNINI
;
A
#
# COMPACT_ATOMS: atom_id res chain seq x y z
N MET A 1 -22.68 -18.45 -2.97
CA MET A 1 -22.08 -17.80 -1.79
C MET A 1 -21.59 -16.43 -2.25
N ALA A 2 -22.10 -15.35 -1.71
CA ALA A 2 -21.60 -14.01 -2.00
C ALA A 2 -20.12 -13.98 -1.60
N LYS A 3 -19.21 -13.66 -2.54
CA LYS A 3 -17.79 -13.48 -2.23
C LYS A 3 -17.72 -12.39 -1.16
N GLU A 4 -17.23 -12.75 0.01
CA GLU A 4 -17.03 -11.83 1.13
C GLU A 4 -16.03 -10.76 0.65
N PHE A 5 -16.51 -9.53 0.50
CA PHE A 5 -15.67 -8.43 0.04
C PHE A 5 -14.64 -8.13 1.12
N GLU A 6 -13.37 -8.11 0.73
CA GLU A 6 -12.28 -7.72 1.61
C GLU A 6 -12.49 -6.28 2.07
N ARG A 7 -12.76 -6.12 3.36
CA ARG A 7 -12.99 -4.83 4.01
C ARG A 7 -11.78 -4.49 4.87
N ASN A 8 -10.75 -4.01 4.18
CA ASN A 8 -9.44 -3.75 4.76
C ASN A 8 -9.30 -2.27 5.15
N ILE A 9 -8.61 -2.03 6.26
CA ILE A 9 -8.22 -0.70 6.73
C ILE A 9 -6.73 -0.55 6.50
N ARG A 10 -6.31 0.52 5.85
CA ARG A 10 -4.89 0.85 5.68
C ARG A 10 -4.49 1.86 6.76
N ILE A 11 -3.53 1.53 7.59
CA ILE A 11 -3.18 2.29 8.78
C ILE A 11 -1.73 2.76 8.68
N ALA A 12 -1.53 4.08 8.66
CA ALA A 12 -0.20 4.67 8.76
C ALA A 12 0.18 4.79 10.24
N ILE A 13 1.21 4.04 10.67
CA ILE A 13 1.68 4.01 12.07
C ILE A 13 3.04 4.68 12.28
N ALA A 14 3.68 5.15 11.21
CA ALA A 14 4.95 5.84 11.27
C ALA A 14 4.99 6.95 10.21
N PRO A 15 5.27 8.21 10.59
CA PRO A 15 5.39 9.32 9.65
C PRO A 15 6.75 9.37 8.95
N ILE A 16 7.72 8.58 9.37
CA ILE A 16 9.12 8.58 8.92
C ILE A 16 9.51 7.28 8.24
N CYS A 17 10.53 7.32 7.39
CA CYS A 17 11.08 6.18 6.68
C CYS A 17 12.61 6.18 6.73
N ASN A 18 13.21 5.00 6.76
CA ASN A 18 14.65 4.78 6.68
C ASN A 18 15.17 4.54 5.25
N MET A 19 14.33 4.79 4.24
CA MET A 19 14.68 4.86 2.81
C MET A 19 14.28 6.20 2.22
N ASN A 20 14.91 6.58 1.09
CA ASN A 20 14.62 7.82 0.38
C ASN A 20 14.27 7.52 -1.09
N CYS A 21 13.20 6.75 -1.30
CA CYS A 21 12.80 6.32 -2.65
C CYS A 21 12.40 7.50 -3.54
N VAL A 22 12.90 7.51 -4.77
CA VAL A 22 12.74 8.60 -5.74
C VAL A 22 11.28 8.90 -6.13
N TYR A 23 10.39 7.92 -6.03
CA TYR A 23 8.96 8.03 -6.37
C TYR A 23 8.04 8.06 -5.14
N CYS A 24 8.61 8.16 -3.93
CA CYS A 24 7.79 8.11 -2.71
C CYS A 24 6.83 9.32 -2.65
N ILE A 25 5.53 9.03 -2.61
CA ILE A 25 4.44 10.01 -2.50
C ILE A 25 3.92 10.14 -1.06
N GLY A 26 4.65 9.60 -0.06
CA GLY A 26 4.24 9.65 1.34
C GLY A 26 4.03 11.07 1.83
N ASP A 27 3.21 11.25 2.88
CA ASP A 27 2.91 12.55 3.53
C ASP A 27 4.16 13.33 3.98
N ASN A 28 5.32 12.72 3.89
CA ASN A 28 6.61 13.17 4.40
C ASN A 28 7.44 13.97 3.40
N ARG A 29 6.91 14.44 2.27
CA ARG A 29 7.63 15.39 1.39
C ARG A 29 8.14 16.64 2.12
N LYS A 30 7.59 16.97 3.30
CA LYS A 30 8.03 18.09 4.13
C LYS A 30 9.17 17.75 5.10
N ILE A 31 9.44 16.48 5.33
CA ILE A 31 10.58 16.04 6.16
C ILE A 31 11.68 15.63 5.20
N ASP A 32 12.84 16.27 5.33
CA ASP A 32 14.02 15.91 4.52
C ASP A 32 14.48 14.49 4.91
N ASN A 33 13.89 13.48 4.25
CA ASN A 33 14.21 12.07 4.47
C ASN A 33 15.70 11.77 4.31
N ARG A 34 16.46 12.61 3.57
CA ARG A 34 17.92 12.51 3.47
C ARG A 34 18.61 12.75 4.78
N LYS A 35 18.11 13.68 5.59
CA LYS A 35 18.64 13.91 6.95
C LYS A 35 18.31 12.75 7.87
N MET A 36 17.15 12.12 7.70
CA MET A 36 16.71 11.02 8.54
C MET A 36 17.38 9.69 8.18
N ALA A 37 17.63 9.41 6.88
CA ALA A 37 18.39 8.23 6.46
C ALA A 37 19.84 8.23 6.99
N ALA A 38 20.39 9.41 7.31
CA ALA A 38 21.71 9.57 7.89
C ALA A 38 21.74 9.46 9.44
N MET A 39 20.58 9.31 10.11
CA MET A 39 20.53 9.15 11.57
C MET A 39 20.82 7.71 11.96
N GLU A 40 21.87 7.47 12.74
CA GLU A 40 22.31 6.13 13.20
C GLU A 40 21.28 5.41 14.07
N ASP A 41 20.33 6.12 14.69
CA ASP A 41 19.30 5.52 15.55
C ASP A 41 17.90 6.09 15.30
N ILE A 42 17.37 5.84 14.11
CA ILE A 42 16.00 6.22 13.72
C ILE A 42 14.95 5.64 14.69
N ARG A 43 15.23 4.50 15.35
CA ARG A 43 14.32 3.85 16.31
C ARG A 43 14.14 4.62 17.61
N ASN A 44 15.05 5.53 17.93
CA ASN A 44 14.95 6.41 19.10
C ASN A 44 14.42 7.81 18.75
N THR A 45 14.13 8.07 17.47
CA THR A 45 13.49 9.32 17.07
C THR A 45 12.05 9.30 17.60
N PRO A 46 11.62 10.28 18.42
CA PRO A 46 10.23 10.36 18.85
C PRO A 46 9.33 10.44 17.61
N LEU A 47 8.30 9.60 17.55
CA LEU A 47 7.19 9.83 16.63
C LEU A 47 6.71 11.24 16.89
N SER A 48 6.62 12.07 15.85
CA SER A 48 6.35 13.51 15.99
C SER A 48 5.14 13.76 16.89
N SER A 49 5.18 14.84 17.67
CA SER A 49 4.02 15.31 18.43
C SER A 49 2.81 15.44 17.48
N GLY A 50 1.74 14.70 17.76
CA GLY A 50 0.53 14.65 16.91
C GLY A 50 0.24 13.27 16.29
N CYS A 51 1.03 12.23 16.62
CA CYS A 51 0.63 10.87 16.26
C CYS A 51 -0.40 10.32 17.27
N ILE A 52 -1.36 9.54 16.74
CA ILE A 52 -2.31 8.80 17.57
C ILE A 52 -1.57 7.80 18.48
N SER A 53 -2.02 7.64 19.71
CA SER A 53 -1.47 6.59 20.59
C SER A 53 -1.91 5.20 20.16
N THR A 54 -1.14 4.19 20.55
CA THR A 54 -1.50 2.80 20.23
C THR A 54 -2.81 2.40 20.89
N GLU A 55 -3.10 2.87 22.11
CA GLU A 55 -4.36 2.62 22.80
C GLU A 55 -5.55 3.21 22.06
N GLN A 56 -5.44 4.47 21.59
CA GLN A 56 -6.48 5.11 20.79
C GLN A 56 -6.70 4.36 19.47
N LEU A 57 -5.60 3.95 18.79
CA LEU A 57 -5.70 3.16 17.57
C LEU A 57 -6.42 1.83 17.82
N LEU A 58 -6.05 1.08 18.86
CA LEU A 58 -6.69 -0.21 19.18
C LEU A 58 -8.17 -0.03 19.52
N SER A 59 -8.53 1.01 20.28
CA SER A 59 -9.93 1.33 20.56
C SER A 59 -10.73 1.64 19.27
N MET A 60 -10.13 2.36 18.32
CA MET A 60 -10.75 2.54 17.00
C MET A 60 -10.92 1.21 16.28
N LEU A 61 -9.90 0.33 16.29
CA LEU A 61 -9.95 -0.96 15.61
C LEU A 61 -11.07 -1.86 16.18
N GLU A 62 -11.34 -1.82 17.47
CA GLU A 62 -12.49 -2.53 18.07
C GLU A 62 -13.81 -2.06 17.44
N VAL A 63 -13.99 -0.74 17.28
CA VAL A 63 -15.20 -0.19 16.64
C VAL A 63 -15.27 -0.61 15.16
N PHE A 64 -14.16 -0.58 14.44
CA PHE A 64 -14.10 -1.04 13.05
C PHE A 64 -14.45 -2.53 12.93
N CYS A 65 -13.90 -3.39 13.79
CA CYS A 65 -14.21 -4.81 13.80
C CYS A 65 -15.70 -5.07 14.08
N LYS A 66 -16.28 -4.37 15.05
CA LYS A 66 -17.72 -4.41 15.37
C LYS A 66 -18.60 -4.03 14.18
N VAL A 67 -18.19 -3.07 13.35
CA VAL A 67 -18.91 -2.69 12.13
C VAL A 67 -18.78 -3.75 11.03
N GLY A 68 -17.78 -4.64 11.11
CA GLY A 68 -17.58 -5.76 10.20
C GLY A 68 -16.35 -5.63 9.30
N PHE A 69 -15.43 -4.70 9.57
CA PHE A 69 -14.11 -4.72 8.92
C PHE A 69 -13.35 -5.96 9.40
N ASN A 70 -12.68 -6.65 8.48
CA ASN A 70 -12.05 -7.94 8.75
C ASN A 70 -10.55 -7.98 8.45
N GLY A 71 -9.97 -6.87 7.97
CA GLY A 71 -8.55 -6.78 7.64
C GLY A 71 -7.93 -5.45 8.01
N ILE A 72 -6.64 -5.50 8.37
CA ILE A 72 -5.78 -4.33 8.54
C ILE A 72 -4.51 -4.49 7.71
N SER A 73 -3.96 -3.36 7.26
CA SER A 73 -2.66 -3.30 6.60
C SER A 73 -1.86 -2.14 7.17
N LEU A 74 -0.84 -2.45 7.96
CA LEU A 74 0.06 -1.43 8.50
C LEU A 74 0.96 -0.86 7.39
N THR A 75 1.14 0.45 7.40
CA THR A 75 1.92 1.23 6.45
C THR A 75 2.40 2.53 7.12
N GLY A 76 2.77 3.53 6.34
CA GLY A 76 3.23 4.84 6.76
C GLY A 76 4.44 5.25 5.92
N GLY A 77 5.45 5.84 6.56
CA GLY A 77 6.80 5.83 6.03
C GLY A 77 7.33 4.39 6.03
N GLU A 78 8.01 3.97 7.12
CA GLU A 78 8.32 2.56 7.36
C GLU A 78 7.66 2.10 8.66
N PRO A 79 6.66 1.23 8.62
CA PRO A 79 5.91 0.84 9.81
C PRO A 79 6.76 0.13 10.87
N MET A 80 7.81 -0.59 10.50
CA MET A 80 8.67 -1.28 11.45
C MET A 80 9.57 -0.34 12.28
N ILE A 81 9.60 0.95 11.98
CA ILE A 81 10.24 1.98 12.83
C ILE A 81 9.40 2.21 14.10
N ASN A 82 8.09 2.10 14.03
CA ASN A 82 7.23 2.15 15.21
C ASN A 82 7.48 0.91 16.07
N LYS A 83 7.95 1.08 17.30
CA LYS A 83 8.31 -0.04 18.21
C LYS A 83 7.12 -0.94 18.55
N GLU A 84 5.90 -0.43 18.44
CA GLU A 84 4.67 -1.13 18.80
C GLU A 84 3.99 -1.84 17.63
N TRP A 85 4.60 -1.81 16.42
CA TRP A 85 4.00 -2.42 15.24
C TRP A 85 3.60 -3.89 15.44
N ALA A 86 4.44 -4.66 16.14
CA ALA A 86 4.19 -6.08 16.42
C ALA A 86 3.03 -6.25 17.40
N TYR A 87 3.00 -5.43 18.45
CA TYR A 87 1.91 -5.41 19.42
C TYR A 87 0.57 -5.03 18.78
N ILE A 88 0.56 -4.05 17.87
CA ILE A 88 -0.63 -3.67 17.11
C ILE A 88 -1.15 -4.85 16.26
N ILE A 89 -0.27 -5.63 15.60
CA ILE A 89 -0.66 -6.81 14.83
C ILE A 89 -1.25 -7.90 15.71
N ASP A 90 -0.63 -8.20 16.84
CA ASP A 90 -1.09 -9.24 17.76
C ASP A 90 -2.42 -8.85 18.39
N SER A 91 -2.56 -7.60 18.85
CA SER A 91 -3.83 -7.06 19.37
C SER A 91 -4.93 -7.08 18.32
N ALA A 92 -4.64 -6.74 17.07
CA ALA A 92 -5.63 -6.82 16.00
C ALA A 92 -6.12 -8.26 15.76
N ALA A 93 -5.25 -9.27 15.94
CA ALA A 93 -5.66 -10.67 15.89
C ALA A 93 -6.63 -11.00 17.04
N ASP A 94 -6.34 -10.52 18.23
CA ASP A 94 -7.15 -10.77 19.45
C ASP A 94 -8.49 -10.01 19.39
N ILE A 95 -8.54 -8.82 18.76
CA ILE A 95 -9.79 -8.08 18.45
C ILE A 95 -10.67 -8.86 17.45
N GLY A 96 -10.07 -9.68 16.56
CA GLY A 96 -10.83 -10.51 15.61
C GLY A 96 -10.56 -10.23 14.14
N PHE A 97 -9.58 -9.40 13.79
CA PHE A 97 -9.21 -9.22 12.39
C PHE A 97 -8.58 -10.49 11.82
N SER A 98 -9.23 -11.10 10.83
CA SER A 98 -8.76 -12.32 10.18
C SER A 98 -7.58 -12.08 9.25
N ARG A 99 -7.43 -10.87 8.69
CA ARG A 99 -6.37 -10.47 7.79
C ARG A 99 -5.53 -9.37 8.42
N ARG A 100 -4.25 -9.64 8.59
CA ARG A 100 -3.29 -8.73 9.24
C ARG A 100 -2.04 -8.67 8.38
N GLU A 101 -1.82 -7.52 7.77
CA GLU A 101 -0.78 -7.30 6.78
C GLU A 101 0.14 -6.14 7.20
N ILE A 102 1.38 -6.19 6.74
CA ILE A 102 2.32 -5.08 6.82
C ILE A 102 2.91 -4.81 5.44
N THR A 103 3.03 -3.52 5.07
CA THR A 103 3.80 -3.10 3.90
C THR A 103 5.07 -2.46 4.38
N THR A 104 6.21 -3.07 4.11
CA THR A 104 7.54 -2.67 4.60
C THR A 104 8.55 -2.58 3.47
N ASN A 105 9.58 -1.78 3.66
CA ASN A 105 10.75 -1.78 2.78
C ASN A 105 11.72 -2.94 3.05
N GLY A 106 11.48 -3.73 4.10
CA GLY A 106 12.21 -4.96 4.43
C GLY A 106 13.54 -4.78 5.15
N LEU A 107 14.06 -3.56 5.34
CA LEU A 107 15.37 -3.34 5.97
C LEU A 107 15.44 -3.85 7.43
N LEU A 108 14.37 -3.68 8.18
CA LEU A 108 14.30 -4.08 9.59
C LEU A 108 13.79 -5.51 9.80
N LEU A 109 13.18 -6.11 8.76
CA LEU A 109 12.47 -7.38 8.86
C LEU A 109 13.38 -8.54 9.29
N GLY A 110 14.52 -8.70 8.64
CA GLY A 110 15.47 -9.78 8.96
C GLY A 110 16.04 -9.66 10.35
N LYS A 111 16.41 -8.45 10.77
CA LYS A 111 16.89 -8.17 12.11
C LYS A 111 15.83 -8.52 13.16
N TYR A 112 14.59 -8.10 12.96
CA TYR A 112 13.47 -8.45 13.86
C TYR A 112 13.32 -9.97 14.01
N CYS A 113 13.31 -10.71 12.89
CA CYS A 113 13.18 -12.17 12.92
C CYS A 113 14.34 -12.85 13.67
N ILE A 114 15.56 -12.36 13.56
CA ILE A 114 16.74 -12.90 14.27
C ILE A 114 16.64 -12.64 15.77
N GLU A 115 16.30 -11.42 16.16
CA GLU A 115 16.22 -11.00 17.55
C GLU A 115 15.09 -11.71 18.31
N HIS A 116 13.94 -11.84 17.70
CA HIS A 116 12.74 -12.39 18.35
C HIS A 116 12.51 -13.88 18.06
N ARG A 117 13.18 -14.45 17.06
CA ARG A 117 12.98 -15.85 16.58
C ARG A 117 11.52 -16.19 16.25
N SER A 118 10.75 -15.16 15.89
CA SER A 118 9.33 -15.26 15.58
C SER A 118 8.88 -14.04 14.76
N LEU A 119 7.63 -14.10 14.30
CA LEU A 119 6.89 -12.97 13.78
C LEU A 119 5.58 -12.83 14.56
N PRO A 120 5.01 -11.60 14.69
CA PRO A 120 3.66 -11.45 15.22
C PRO A 120 2.64 -12.17 14.33
N LYS A 121 1.39 -12.24 14.78
CA LYS A 121 0.27 -12.96 14.10
C LYS A 121 -0.08 -12.37 12.72
N LEU A 122 0.93 -12.07 11.89
CA LEU A 122 0.76 -11.61 10.50
C LEU A 122 0.18 -12.72 9.61
N THR A 123 -0.65 -12.32 8.65
CA THR A 123 -1.12 -13.19 7.56
C THR A 123 -0.35 -12.99 6.27
N THR A 124 0.19 -11.79 6.05
CA THR A 124 0.96 -11.44 4.85
C THR A 124 1.96 -10.33 5.14
N ILE A 125 3.17 -10.48 4.61
CA ILE A 125 4.16 -9.40 4.52
C ILE A 125 4.22 -8.94 3.07
N LYS A 126 4.09 -7.64 2.85
CA LYS A 126 4.28 -7.00 1.54
C LYS A 126 5.59 -6.24 1.58
N VAL A 127 6.54 -6.65 0.77
CA VAL A 127 7.87 -6.01 0.69
C VAL A 127 7.92 -5.13 -0.55
N SER A 128 8.26 -3.85 -0.38
CA SER A 128 8.52 -2.94 -1.50
C SER A 128 9.80 -3.38 -2.20
N PHE A 129 9.66 -3.95 -3.40
CA PHE A 129 10.76 -4.54 -4.16
C PHE A 129 10.52 -4.34 -5.65
N ASP A 130 11.05 -3.26 -6.22
CA ASP A 130 10.68 -2.78 -7.56
C ASP A 130 11.49 -3.39 -8.70
N THR A 131 12.67 -3.93 -8.43
CA THR A 131 13.55 -4.51 -9.44
C THR A 131 14.46 -5.58 -8.86
N ALA A 132 14.84 -6.55 -9.69
CA ALA A 132 15.85 -7.56 -9.38
C ALA A 132 17.29 -7.07 -9.63
N GLU A 133 17.46 -5.91 -10.22
CA GLU A 133 18.77 -5.32 -10.52
C GLU A 133 19.27 -4.51 -9.31
N LYS A 134 20.35 -4.99 -8.71
CA LYS A 134 20.91 -4.43 -7.47
C LYS A 134 21.23 -2.95 -7.54
N GLU A 135 21.92 -2.53 -8.58
CA GLU A 135 22.35 -1.15 -8.78
C GLU A 135 21.14 -0.22 -8.95
N ILE A 136 20.14 -0.67 -9.68
CA ILE A 136 18.91 0.08 -9.91
C ILE A 136 18.07 0.14 -8.63
N PHE A 137 17.93 -0.97 -7.89
CA PHE A 137 17.24 -0.97 -6.60
C PHE A 137 17.88 0.00 -5.63
N ASN A 138 19.21 0.00 -5.55
CA ASN A 138 19.96 0.89 -4.67
C ASN A 138 19.79 2.37 -5.08
N ALA A 139 19.78 2.66 -6.38
CA ALA A 139 19.53 4.01 -6.89
C ALA A 139 18.10 4.47 -6.59
N ILE A 140 17.09 3.60 -6.77
CA ILE A 140 15.68 3.91 -6.47
C ILE A 140 15.50 4.18 -4.98
N THR A 141 16.08 3.38 -4.10
CA THR A 141 15.86 3.43 -2.65
C THR A 141 16.80 4.40 -1.92
N GLY A 142 17.79 4.96 -2.62
CA GLY A 142 18.73 5.95 -2.08
C GLY A 142 19.78 5.37 -1.13
N GLY A 143 20.15 4.07 -1.26
CA GLY A 143 21.16 3.43 -0.42
C GLY A 143 21.49 2.00 -0.85
N ASN A 144 22.52 1.40 -0.23
CA ASN A 144 22.96 0.01 -0.51
C ASN A 144 22.05 -1.04 0.16
N ASN A 145 20.80 -1.07 -0.21
CA ASN A 145 19.73 -1.77 0.52
C ASN A 145 19.39 -3.16 -0.04
N PHE A 146 19.74 -3.46 -1.30
CA PHE A 146 19.30 -4.66 -2.02
C PHE A 146 19.60 -5.95 -1.27
N ASP A 147 20.86 -6.19 -0.93
CA ASP A 147 21.29 -7.45 -0.28
C ASP A 147 20.63 -7.62 1.10
N THR A 148 20.46 -6.51 1.84
CA THR A 148 19.80 -6.52 3.14
C THR A 148 18.33 -6.93 3.00
N VAL A 149 17.62 -6.37 2.02
CA VAL A 149 16.20 -6.69 1.78
C VAL A 149 16.03 -8.14 1.33
N VAL A 150 16.82 -8.60 0.36
CA VAL A 150 16.78 -10.00 -0.12
C VAL A 150 17.06 -10.99 1.03
N ASN A 151 18.09 -10.72 1.83
CA ASN A 151 18.41 -11.56 2.98
C ASN A 151 17.30 -11.54 4.04
N SER A 152 16.69 -10.37 4.28
CA SER A 152 15.57 -10.23 5.21
C SER A 152 14.36 -11.07 4.78
N VAL A 153 14.03 -11.10 3.50
CA VAL A 153 12.96 -11.94 2.94
C VAL A 153 13.27 -13.42 3.18
N ARG A 154 14.50 -13.87 2.89
CA ARG A 154 14.93 -15.26 3.12
C ARG A 154 14.87 -15.66 4.60
N ILE A 155 15.20 -14.76 5.50
CA ILE A 155 15.10 -15.02 6.94
C ILE A 155 13.62 -15.11 7.34
N ALA A 156 12.80 -14.15 6.93
CA ALA A 156 11.38 -14.09 7.29
C ALA A 156 10.58 -15.28 6.72
N SER A 157 10.96 -15.83 5.57
CA SER A 157 10.28 -16.98 4.96
C SER A 157 10.31 -18.26 5.82
N LYS A 158 11.19 -18.32 6.82
CA LYS A 158 11.23 -19.39 7.82
C LYS A 158 10.05 -19.32 8.80
N TYR A 159 9.42 -18.17 8.94
CA TYR A 159 8.38 -17.90 9.92
C TYR A 159 7.00 -17.63 9.28
N ILE A 160 6.96 -17.18 8.04
CA ILE A 160 5.72 -16.91 7.33
C ILE A 160 5.84 -17.30 5.85
N LYS A 161 4.78 -17.92 5.30
CA LYS A 161 4.76 -18.34 3.89
C LYS A 161 4.33 -17.22 2.93
N ASN A 162 3.47 -16.33 3.38
CA ASN A 162 2.89 -15.29 2.52
C ASN A 162 3.76 -14.02 2.55
N ILE A 163 4.81 -14.00 1.74
CA ILE A 163 5.63 -12.81 1.51
C ILE A 163 5.44 -12.40 0.06
N ARG A 164 4.89 -11.20 -0.14
CA ARG A 164 4.56 -10.64 -1.45
C ARG A 164 5.55 -9.55 -1.84
N ALA A 165 6.09 -9.61 -3.05
CA ALA A 165 6.85 -8.52 -3.62
C ALA A 165 5.88 -7.47 -4.20
N ASN A 166 5.98 -6.22 -3.76
CA ASN A 166 5.26 -5.09 -4.34
C ASN A 166 6.19 -4.34 -5.30
N ARG A 167 5.74 -4.15 -6.54
CA ARG A 167 6.46 -3.41 -7.56
C ARG A 167 5.56 -2.35 -8.19
N VAL A 168 6.07 -1.13 -8.33
CA VAL A 168 5.44 -0.11 -9.18
C VAL A 168 5.88 -0.34 -10.62
N MET A 169 4.91 -0.49 -11.52
CA MET A 169 5.18 -0.65 -12.95
C MET A 169 5.56 0.69 -13.57
N LEU A 170 6.74 0.72 -14.17
CA LEU A 170 7.24 1.88 -14.91
C LEU A 170 7.52 1.46 -16.34
N ARG A 171 7.22 2.35 -17.31
CA ARG A 171 7.47 2.14 -18.73
C ARG A 171 8.93 1.76 -19.02
N SER A 172 9.85 2.44 -18.38
CA SER A 172 11.28 2.18 -18.51
C SER A 172 11.74 0.82 -17.95
N LYS A 173 10.83 0.06 -17.33
CA LYS A 173 11.12 -1.22 -16.67
C LYS A 173 10.13 -2.33 -17.00
N ILE A 174 9.32 -2.18 -18.06
CA ILE A 174 8.36 -3.22 -18.44
C ILE A 174 9.07 -4.45 -19.01
N ASP A 175 10.16 -4.25 -19.73
CA ASP A 175 10.88 -5.32 -20.41
C ASP A 175 11.61 -6.27 -19.44
N ASP A 176 11.93 -5.83 -18.22
CA ASP A 176 12.58 -6.66 -17.19
C ASP A 176 11.60 -7.49 -16.37
N LEU A 177 10.29 -7.44 -16.65
CA LEU A 177 9.25 -8.09 -15.84
C LEU A 177 9.45 -9.60 -15.72
N SER A 178 9.89 -10.26 -16.79
CA SER A 178 10.18 -11.70 -16.80
C SER A 178 11.30 -12.05 -15.81
N ASP A 179 12.41 -11.33 -15.86
CA ASP A 179 13.55 -11.56 -14.97
C ASP A 179 13.23 -11.20 -13.53
N TYR A 180 12.46 -10.15 -13.32
CA TYR A 180 11.96 -9.78 -12.01
C TYR A 180 11.09 -10.89 -11.39
N LEU A 181 10.13 -11.45 -12.13
CA LEU A 181 9.26 -12.50 -11.63
C LEU A 181 10.05 -13.80 -11.35
N ARG A 182 11.00 -14.14 -12.23
CA ARG A 182 11.91 -15.26 -12.00
C ARG A 182 12.68 -15.06 -10.69
N PHE A 183 13.27 -13.89 -10.50
CA PHE A 183 13.98 -13.54 -9.26
C PHE A 183 13.08 -13.66 -8.02
N CYS A 184 11.84 -13.19 -8.09
CA CYS A 184 10.90 -13.31 -6.98
C CYS A 184 10.64 -14.78 -6.61
N ILE A 185 10.43 -15.64 -7.60
CA ILE A 185 10.21 -17.08 -7.39
C ILE A 185 11.43 -17.73 -6.73
N GLU A 186 12.62 -17.45 -7.22
CA GLU A 186 13.89 -18.00 -6.72
C GLU A 186 14.24 -17.48 -5.31
N ASN A 187 13.77 -16.32 -4.93
CA ASN A 187 14.06 -15.67 -3.64
C ASN A 187 12.89 -15.69 -2.65
N VAL A 188 12.10 -16.78 -2.71
CA VAL A 188 11.06 -17.17 -1.73
C VAL A 188 9.89 -16.19 -1.56
N PHE A 189 9.65 -15.32 -2.51
CA PHE A 189 8.36 -14.61 -2.55
C PHE A 189 7.24 -15.58 -2.94
N SER A 190 6.11 -15.49 -2.27
CA SER A 190 4.94 -16.33 -2.55
C SER A 190 4.08 -15.80 -3.69
N SER A 191 4.18 -14.51 -3.97
CA SER A 191 3.44 -13.80 -5.00
C SER A 191 4.08 -12.44 -5.29
N ALA A 192 3.73 -11.85 -6.43
CA ALA A 192 4.04 -10.46 -6.74
C ALA A 192 2.77 -9.62 -6.82
N ASN A 193 2.88 -8.32 -6.57
CA ASN A 193 1.83 -7.34 -6.79
C ASN A 193 2.38 -6.22 -7.67
N LEU A 194 1.94 -6.19 -8.90
CA LEU A 194 2.31 -5.19 -9.90
C LEU A 194 1.32 -4.03 -9.79
N MET A 195 1.80 -2.89 -9.35
CA MET A 195 0.97 -1.71 -9.15
C MET A 195 1.19 -0.73 -10.29
N GLU A 196 0.11 -0.23 -10.86
CA GLU A 196 0.22 0.92 -11.74
C GLU A 196 0.87 2.09 -11.01
N LEU A 197 1.63 2.90 -11.74
CA LEU A 197 2.14 4.17 -11.21
C LEU A 197 0.95 5.06 -10.87
N TYR A 198 0.83 5.45 -9.61
CA TYR A 198 -0.20 6.36 -9.18
C TYR A 198 0.25 7.81 -9.24
N ALA A 199 -0.57 8.60 -9.89
CA ALA A 199 -0.48 10.03 -9.79
C ALA A 199 -0.87 10.50 -8.39
N TYR A 200 -0.09 11.40 -7.80
CA TYR A 200 -0.49 12.05 -6.57
C TYR A 200 -1.75 12.91 -6.83
N PRO A 201 -2.81 12.77 -6.04
CA PRO A 201 -4.02 13.54 -6.25
C PRO A 201 -3.79 15.00 -5.81
N ASP A 202 -3.30 15.84 -6.72
CA ASP A 202 -3.07 17.26 -6.52
C ASP A 202 -3.74 18.07 -7.67
N GLU A 203 -4.24 19.26 -7.36
CA GLU A 203 -4.73 20.20 -8.36
C GLU A 203 -3.59 20.93 -9.08
N ASN A 204 -2.39 20.97 -8.47
CA ASN A 204 -1.24 21.78 -8.86
C ASN A 204 -0.05 20.93 -9.30
N TRP A 205 -0.27 19.96 -10.16
CA TRP A 205 0.84 19.20 -10.72
C TRP A 205 1.82 20.09 -11.45
N THR A 206 3.10 19.98 -11.11
CA THR A 206 4.17 20.59 -11.89
C THR A 206 4.25 19.96 -13.28
N ILE A 207 4.86 20.65 -14.22
CA ILE A 207 5.09 20.12 -15.57
C ILE A 207 5.95 18.85 -15.49
N GLU A 208 6.95 18.83 -14.61
CA GLU A 208 7.86 17.70 -14.40
C GLU A 208 7.12 16.47 -13.86
N GLU A 209 6.25 16.64 -12.86
CA GLU A 209 5.43 15.55 -12.30
C GLU A 209 4.48 14.98 -13.34
N ARG A 210 3.86 15.82 -14.15
CA ARG A 210 2.98 15.41 -15.26
C ARG A 210 3.77 14.63 -16.31
N ASN A 211 4.91 15.16 -16.75
CA ASN A 211 5.76 14.53 -17.75
C ASN A 211 6.30 13.19 -17.25
N PHE A 212 6.71 13.09 -15.98
CA PHE A 212 7.12 11.84 -15.39
C PHE A 212 5.99 10.81 -15.43
N PHE A 213 4.79 11.19 -14.95
CA PHE A 213 3.65 10.28 -14.96
C PHE A 213 3.31 9.80 -16.37
N THR A 214 3.15 10.71 -17.34
CA THR A 214 2.77 10.36 -18.72
C THR A 214 3.81 9.50 -19.42
N SER A 215 5.10 9.74 -19.15
CA SER A 215 6.19 8.96 -19.75
C SER A 215 6.39 7.59 -19.10
N GLN A 216 6.02 7.42 -17.83
CA GLN A 216 6.31 6.21 -17.07
C GLN A 216 5.08 5.34 -16.77
N TYR A 217 3.87 5.84 -16.97
CA TYR A 217 2.66 5.08 -16.71
C TYR A 217 2.54 3.87 -17.64
N VAL A 218 2.21 2.73 -17.07
CA VAL A 218 1.92 1.47 -17.77
C VAL A 218 0.52 1.02 -17.37
N PRO A 219 -0.46 1.00 -18.29
CA PRO A 219 -1.80 0.50 -17.99
C PRO A 219 -1.79 -1.02 -17.79
N TYR A 220 -2.76 -1.54 -17.02
CA TYR A 220 -2.89 -2.97 -16.76
C TYR A 220 -2.86 -3.81 -18.05
N LYS A 221 -3.52 -3.37 -19.10
CA LYS A 221 -3.57 -4.08 -20.38
C LYS A 221 -2.18 -4.46 -20.90
N GLU A 222 -1.24 -3.54 -20.90
CA GLU A 222 0.14 -3.79 -21.36
C GLU A 222 0.90 -4.71 -20.38
N THR A 223 0.71 -4.51 -19.06
CA THR A 223 1.23 -5.43 -18.06
C THR A 223 0.73 -6.85 -18.30
N PHE A 224 -0.56 -7.00 -18.61
CA PHE A 224 -1.18 -8.30 -18.87
C PHE A 224 -0.68 -8.94 -20.16
N GLU A 225 -0.52 -8.17 -21.24
CA GLU A 225 0.08 -8.65 -22.50
C GLU A 225 1.49 -9.22 -22.26
N THR A 226 2.29 -8.58 -21.41
CA THR A 226 3.60 -9.12 -21.02
C THR A 226 3.46 -10.42 -20.21
N LEU A 227 2.50 -10.49 -19.28
CA LEU A 227 2.25 -11.70 -18.48
C LEU A 227 1.76 -12.89 -19.33
N ILE A 228 0.96 -12.65 -20.37
CA ILE A 228 0.53 -13.72 -21.32
C ILE A 228 1.76 -14.41 -21.92
N GLY A 229 2.79 -13.66 -22.31
CA GLY A 229 4.05 -14.21 -22.80
C GLY A 229 4.80 -15.10 -21.81
N LEU A 230 4.50 -15.00 -20.50
CA LEU A 230 5.07 -15.82 -19.43
C LEU A 230 4.23 -17.05 -19.08
N GLY A 231 3.14 -17.32 -19.82
CA GLY A 231 2.33 -18.50 -19.66
C GLY A 231 1.25 -18.37 -18.58
N VAL A 232 0.32 -17.46 -18.80
CA VAL A 232 -0.88 -17.32 -17.96
C VAL A 232 -1.80 -18.53 -18.17
N ILE A 233 -2.22 -19.16 -17.06
CA ILE A 233 -3.18 -20.28 -17.09
C ILE A 233 -4.55 -19.89 -16.53
N ASP A 234 -4.64 -18.81 -15.77
CA ASP A 234 -5.86 -18.36 -15.13
C ASP A 234 -5.80 -16.88 -14.78
N GLU A 235 -6.91 -16.18 -14.96
CA GLU A 235 -7.07 -14.77 -14.60
C GLU A 235 -8.40 -14.55 -13.91
N HIS A 236 -8.37 -13.91 -12.75
CA HIS A 236 -9.56 -13.49 -12.02
C HIS A 236 -9.54 -12.00 -11.78
N ARG A 237 -10.58 -11.33 -12.24
CA ARG A 237 -10.80 -9.93 -11.94
C ARG A 237 -11.29 -9.76 -10.49
N HIS A 238 -10.67 -8.84 -9.78
CA HIS A 238 -11.07 -8.37 -8.47
C HIS A 238 -11.59 -6.94 -8.55
N ARG A 239 -12.00 -6.41 -7.41
CA ARG A 239 -12.51 -5.05 -7.29
C ARG A 239 -11.50 -3.97 -7.75
N TYR A 240 -10.20 -4.19 -7.56
CA TYR A 240 -9.15 -3.18 -7.76
C TYR A 240 -8.07 -3.61 -8.75
N GLY A 241 -8.30 -4.68 -9.45
CA GLY A 241 -7.33 -5.25 -10.36
C GLY A 241 -7.57 -6.72 -10.62
N HIS A 242 -6.52 -7.43 -10.90
CA HIS A 242 -6.56 -8.79 -11.36
C HIS A 242 -5.62 -9.69 -10.54
N SER A 243 -5.97 -10.95 -10.45
CA SER A 243 -5.11 -12.03 -9.97
C SER A 243 -4.83 -12.95 -11.15
N VAL A 244 -3.58 -13.08 -11.51
CA VAL A 244 -3.11 -13.88 -12.63
C VAL A 244 -2.27 -15.02 -12.08
N ARG A 245 -2.58 -16.25 -12.51
CA ARG A 245 -1.76 -17.43 -12.19
C ARG A 245 -0.92 -17.83 -13.38
N LEU A 246 0.38 -18.00 -13.15
CA LEU A 246 1.32 -18.49 -14.15
C LEU A 246 1.37 -20.02 -14.14
N ASN A 247 1.87 -20.61 -15.23
CA ASN A 247 1.99 -22.07 -15.42
C ASN A 247 2.83 -22.78 -14.35
N ASN A 248 3.76 -22.08 -13.72
CA ASN A 248 4.55 -22.57 -12.59
C ASN A 248 3.84 -22.48 -11.23
N GLY A 249 2.58 -22.01 -11.21
CA GLY A 249 1.77 -21.84 -10.01
C GLY A 249 1.96 -20.51 -9.28
N PHE A 250 2.91 -19.66 -9.70
CA PHE A 250 3.14 -18.35 -9.07
C PHE A 250 1.96 -17.40 -9.35
N THR A 251 1.53 -16.67 -8.33
CA THR A 251 0.41 -15.73 -8.45
C THR A 251 0.92 -14.30 -8.55
N VAL A 252 0.46 -13.60 -9.56
CA VAL A 252 0.69 -12.18 -9.78
C VAL A 252 -0.61 -11.44 -9.55
N LEU A 253 -0.62 -10.47 -8.67
CA LEU A 253 -1.68 -9.48 -8.52
C LEU A 253 -1.31 -8.26 -9.35
N ALA A 254 -2.27 -7.64 -10.01
CA ALA A 254 -2.03 -6.42 -10.77
C ALA A 254 -3.16 -5.42 -10.52
N THR A 255 -2.82 -4.15 -10.28
CA THR A 255 -3.83 -3.09 -10.14
C THR A 255 -4.32 -2.64 -11.50
N ASP A 256 -5.58 -2.25 -11.56
CA ASP A 256 -6.23 -1.72 -12.76
C ASP A 256 -7.06 -0.49 -12.39
N SER A 257 -6.57 0.67 -12.73
CA SER A 257 -7.23 1.97 -12.47
C SER A 257 -8.50 2.19 -13.27
N THR A 258 -8.75 1.36 -14.28
CA THR A 258 -9.95 1.43 -15.13
C THR A 258 -11.22 1.25 -14.31
N TYR A 259 -11.13 0.49 -13.21
CA TYR A 259 -12.26 0.08 -12.39
C TYR A 259 -12.15 0.61 -10.96
N THR A 260 -12.19 1.92 -10.78
CA THR A 260 -12.15 2.53 -9.46
C THR A 260 -13.53 2.94 -8.98
N ILE A 261 -13.77 2.83 -7.66
CA ILE A 261 -15.04 3.24 -7.07
C ILE A 261 -15.08 4.74 -6.94
N ARG A 262 -16.11 5.32 -7.53
CA ARG A 262 -16.37 6.75 -7.46
C ARG A 262 -17.86 6.98 -7.22
N ASP A 263 -18.17 7.99 -6.45
CA ASP A 263 -19.54 8.41 -6.22
C ASP A 263 -19.83 9.79 -6.83
N PHE A 264 -21.00 10.29 -6.50
CA PHE A 264 -21.48 11.58 -6.98
C PHE A 264 -20.52 12.75 -6.62
N GLU A 265 -19.92 12.72 -5.44
CA GLU A 265 -18.97 13.75 -5.01
C GLU A 265 -17.63 13.64 -5.76
N CYS A 266 -17.19 12.42 -6.03
CA CYS A 266 -16.01 12.19 -6.88
C CYS A 266 -16.21 12.75 -8.30
N LYS A 267 -17.43 12.70 -8.84
CA LYS A 267 -17.76 13.28 -10.16
C LYS A 267 -17.59 14.80 -10.19
N LYS A 268 -17.78 15.48 -9.07
CA LYS A 268 -17.59 16.93 -8.92
C LYS A 268 -16.17 17.33 -8.55
N CYS A 269 -15.36 16.38 -8.09
CA CYS A 269 -13.99 16.63 -7.64
C CYS A 269 -13.12 17.12 -8.80
N LYS A 270 -12.35 18.18 -8.57
CA LYS A 270 -11.43 18.76 -9.57
C LYS A 270 -10.07 18.10 -9.59
N VAL A 271 -9.75 17.36 -8.53
CA VAL A 271 -8.44 16.69 -8.35
C VAL A 271 -8.33 15.50 -9.30
N PHE A 272 -7.21 15.40 -10.00
CA PHE A 272 -6.88 14.17 -10.70
C PHE A 272 -6.65 13.06 -9.67
N CYS A 273 -7.47 12.04 -9.72
CA CYS A 273 -7.42 10.94 -8.76
C CYS A 273 -7.63 9.61 -9.46
N GLN A 274 -6.59 8.80 -9.48
CA GLN A 274 -6.58 7.48 -10.09
C GLN A 274 -7.24 6.43 -9.20
N GLN A 275 -7.07 6.52 -7.88
CA GLN A 275 -7.50 5.50 -6.95
C GLN A 275 -9.00 5.50 -6.60
N GLY A 276 -9.66 6.65 -6.65
CA GLY A 276 -11.04 6.75 -6.17
C GLY A 276 -11.19 6.36 -4.68
N LYS A 277 -12.34 5.84 -4.31
CA LYS A 277 -12.62 5.30 -2.96
C LYS A 277 -12.19 3.84 -2.87
N PHE A 278 -10.94 3.64 -2.61
CA PHE A 278 -10.31 2.32 -2.67
C PHE A 278 -10.39 1.55 -1.34
N THR A 279 -10.11 2.22 -0.23
CA THR A 279 -10.06 1.62 1.12
C THR A 279 -10.26 2.70 2.16
N VAL A 280 -10.61 2.30 3.37
CA VAL A 280 -10.55 3.21 4.51
C VAL A 280 -9.10 3.32 4.96
N ARG A 281 -8.66 4.54 5.23
CA ARG A 281 -7.32 4.84 5.72
C ARG A 281 -7.39 5.54 7.07
N ILE A 282 -6.46 5.19 7.94
CA ILE A 282 -6.21 5.92 9.19
C ILE A 282 -4.80 6.50 9.04
N ALA A 283 -4.71 7.82 9.09
CA ALA A 283 -3.46 8.56 9.06
C ALA A 283 -2.76 8.52 10.43
N THR A 284 -1.51 8.94 10.49
CA THR A 284 -0.73 8.93 11.73
C THR A 284 -1.30 9.82 12.83
N ASP A 285 -2.07 10.84 12.48
CA ASP A 285 -2.77 11.75 13.40
C ASP A 285 -4.17 11.26 13.84
N GLY A 286 -4.59 10.08 13.37
CA GLY A 286 -5.91 9.53 13.66
C GLY A 286 -7.00 9.98 12.70
N THR A 287 -6.71 10.80 11.70
CA THR A 287 -7.66 11.15 10.63
C THR A 287 -8.08 9.90 9.86
N ILE A 288 -9.39 9.69 9.72
CA ILE A 288 -9.97 8.57 8.97
C ILE A 288 -10.51 9.10 7.65
N THR A 289 -10.12 8.49 6.54
CA THR A 289 -10.54 8.92 5.20
C THR A 289 -10.69 7.75 4.23
N MET A 290 -11.57 7.91 3.24
CA MET A 290 -11.62 7.03 2.06
C MET A 290 -10.99 7.69 0.83
N CYS A 291 -10.77 8.99 0.87
CA CYS A 291 -10.17 9.74 -0.21
C CYS A 291 -8.63 9.63 -0.14
N PRO A 292 -7.92 9.32 -1.24
CA PRO A 292 -6.47 9.35 -1.26
C PRO A 292 -5.88 10.76 -1.15
N ASN A 293 -6.68 11.79 -1.41
CA ASN A 293 -6.30 13.18 -1.19
C ASN A 293 -6.58 13.57 0.27
N PHE A 294 -5.55 13.50 1.11
CA PHE A 294 -5.63 13.89 2.52
C PHE A 294 -5.90 15.39 2.72
N ASN A 295 -5.62 16.24 1.73
CA ASN A 295 -5.93 17.67 1.78
C ASN A 295 -7.40 17.96 1.43
N GLY A 296 -8.10 16.99 0.85
CA GLY A 296 -9.53 17.09 0.53
C GLY A 296 -10.38 16.72 1.74
N LYS A 297 -11.19 17.65 2.25
CA LYS A 297 -12.13 17.39 3.35
C LYS A 297 -13.29 16.45 2.99
N LEU A 298 -13.33 15.96 1.74
CA LEU A 298 -14.32 14.99 1.30
C LEU A 298 -14.05 13.63 1.94
N TYR A 299 -14.99 13.15 2.75
CA TYR A 299 -14.93 11.86 3.43
C TYR A 299 -13.82 11.69 4.49
N SER A 300 -13.29 12.79 5.03
CA SER A 300 -12.37 12.76 6.17
C SER A 300 -13.11 13.09 7.45
N ILE A 301 -12.82 12.35 8.51
CA ILE A 301 -13.31 12.60 9.87
C ILE A 301 -12.14 12.59 10.84
N ASP A 302 -12.25 13.35 11.91
CA ASP A 302 -11.35 13.23 13.06
C ASP A 302 -11.74 11.98 13.83
N GLY A 303 -10.87 10.95 13.73
CA GLY A 303 -11.14 9.66 14.35
C GLY A 303 -11.02 9.71 15.87
N ILE A 304 -10.11 10.56 16.40
CA ILE A 304 -9.93 10.72 17.84
C ILE A 304 -11.15 11.39 18.45
N GLU A 305 -11.57 12.54 17.89
CA GLU A 305 -12.78 13.23 18.35
C GLU A 305 -14.01 12.31 18.27
N CYS A 306 -14.17 11.58 17.16
CA CYS A 306 -15.31 10.66 17.00
C CYS A 306 -15.25 9.47 17.98
N LEU A 307 -14.06 9.00 18.37
CA LEU A 307 -13.90 7.96 19.38
C LEU A 307 -14.29 8.49 20.77
N GLU A 308 -13.78 9.67 21.15
CA GLU A 308 -14.01 10.28 22.47
C GLU A 308 -15.49 10.65 22.70
N ASN A 309 -16.18 11.13 21.67
CA ASN A 309 -17.60 11.49 21.76
C ASN A 309 -18.56 10.33 21.44
N GLY A 310 -18.03 9.10 21.18
CA GLY A 310 -18.81 7.89 20.95
C GLY A 310 -19.52 7.83 19.58
N THR A 311 -19.21 8.70 18.63
CA THR A 311 -19.87 8.75 17.29
C THR A 311 -19.16 7.97 16.21
N LEU A 312 -17.99 7.37 16.51
CA LEU A 312 -17.13 6.71 15.51
C LEU A 312 -17.88 5.61 14.74
N GLU A 313 -18.64 4.76 15.44
CA GLU A 313 -19.40 3.68 14.79
C GLU A 313 -20.41 4.22 13.76
N GLU A 314 -21.12 5.29 14.08
CA GLU A 314 -22.07 5.94 13.17
C GLU A 314 -21.37 6.50 11.93
N LYS A 315 -20.21 7.12 12.11
CA LYS A 315 -19.46 7.76 11.03
C LYS A 315 -18.80 6.76 10.08
N ILE A 316 -18.35 5.60 10.55
CA ILE A 316 -17.68 4.61 9.70
C ILE A 316 -18.66 3.63 9.00
N LYS A 317 -19.88 3.45 9.50
CA LYS A 317 -20.90 2.60 8.84
C LYS A 317 -21.18 2.98 7.38
N PRO A 318 -21.33 4.25 7.01
CA PRO A 318 -21.45 4.65 5.60
C PRO A 318 -20.22 4.32 4.77
N MET A 319 -19.01 4.46 5.35
CA MET A 319 -17.77 4.09 4.69
C MET A 319 -17.73 2.58 4.39
N TYR A 320 -18.10 1.75 5.36
CA TYR A 320 -18.21 0.31 5.21
C TYR A 320 -19.20 -0.09 4.10
N LYS A 321 -20.39 0.54 4.07
CA LYS A 321 -21.41 0.29 3.04
C LYS A 321 -20.91 0.69 1.65
N SER A 322 -20.21 1.81 1.52
CA SER A 322 -19.70 2.28 0.23
C SER A 322 -18.64 1.35 -0.36
N LEU A 323 -17.92 0.58 0.47
CA LEU A 323 -16.98 -0.44 0.01
C LEU A 323 -17.69 -1.64 -0.66
N ALA A 324 -18.97 -1.85 -0.46
CA ALA A 324 -19.75 -2.89 -1.12
C ALA A 324 -20.18 -2.52 -2.56
N TYR A 325 -19.95 -1.27 -2.98
CA TYR A 325 -20.38 -0.78 -4.29
C TYR A 325 -19.56 -1.42 -5.42
N THR A 326 -20.24 -1.84 -6.49
CA THR A 326 -19.58 -2.35 -7.70
C THR A 326 -19.17 -1.16 -8.57
N PRO A 327 -17.92 -1.08 -9.05
CA PRO A 327 -17.50 0.04 -9.88
C PRO A 327 -18.27 0.07 -11.21
N GLU A 328 -18.77 1.23 -11.58
CA GLU A 328 -19.26 1.51 -12.92
C GLU A 328 -18.07 1.65 -13.89
N GLU A 329 -18.34 1.42 -15.19
CA GLU A 329 -17.32 1.34 -16.23
C GLU A 329 -16.45 2.60 -16.37
N ASN A 330 -15.18 2.36 -16.62
CA ASN A 330 -14.15 3.23 -17.21
C ASN A 330 -14.15 4.73 -16.81
N VAL A 331 -14.20 5.01 -15.52
CA VAL A 331 -14.14 6.39 -15.02
C VAL A 331 -12.73 7.01 -15.16
N PHE A 332 -11.70 6.17 -15.26
CA PHE A 332 -10.31 6.63 -15.39
C PHE A 332 -10.09 7.37 -16.71
N GLN A 333 -10.65 6.88 -17.83
CA GLN A 333 -10.58 7.55 -19.13
C GLN A 333 -11.21 8.95 -19.10
N HIS A 334 -12.32 9.15 -18.39
CA HIS A 334 -12.91 10.47 -18.21
C HIS A 334 -11.98 11.44 -17.46
N PHE A 335 -11.19 10.92 -16.50
CA PHE A 335 -10.20 11.72 -15.78
C PHE A 335 -9.03 12.11 -16.67
N LEU A 336 -8.51 11.20 -17.47
CA LEU A 336 -7.45 11.48 -18.44
C LEU A 336 -7.87 12.57 -19.41
N THR A 337 -9.05 12.42 -20.00
CA THR A 337 -9.62 13.40 -20.95
C THR A 337 -9.83 14.76 -20.28
N ARG A 338 -10.39 14.79 -19.08
CA ARG A 338 -10.65 16.04 -18.34
C ARG A 338 -9.39 16.83 -18.00
N HIS A 339 -8.27 16.13 -17.77
CA HIS A 339 -7.01 16.73 -17.42
C HIS A 339 -6.03 16.84 -18.59
N ASN A 340 -6.51 16.57 -19.84
CA ASN A 340 -5.72 16.58 -21.06
C ASN A 340 -4.44 15.71 -20.94
N ILE A 341 -4.58 14.53 -20.33
CA ILE A 341 -3.48 13.56 -20.19
C ILE A 341 -3.67 12.47 -21.25
N ASN A 342 -2.71 12.37 -22.17
CA ASN A 342 -2.62 11.31 -23.16
C ASN A 342 -1.61 10.27 -22.66
N ILE A 343 -2.07 9.04 -22.42
CA ILE A 343 -1.25 7.89 -22.03
C ILE A 343 -1.63 6.68 -22.87
#